data_64315f7272ee404aa6b0efdcc1a1c4bb
#
_entry.id   64315f7272ee404aa6b0efdcc1a1c4bb
#
_cell.length_a   1.000
_cell.length_b   1.000
_cell.length_c   1.000
_cell.angle_alpha   90.00
_cell.angle_beta   90.00
_cell.angle_gamma   90.00
#
_symmetry.space_group_name_H-M   'P 1'
#
loop_
_entity.id
_entity.type
_entity.pdbx_description
1 polymer ?
#
loop_
_entity_poly.entity_id
_entity_poly.type
_entity_poly.pdbx_seq_one_letter_code
_entity_poly.pdbx_strand_id
1 'polypeptide(L)'
;MRKIYYLIFIFLFTIPLTLIAEELEQFIYNDHEKRDPFWPLVSPSGTILSYDKDLLISEITLEGIMTDVQGRNVAILNGTVLKQGDKIGLFDIESITKTQVTLHKGQERAILDLNKGGQ
;
A
#
# COMPACT_ATOMS: atom_id res chain seq x y z
N MET A 1 56.87 35.50 36.23
CA MET A 1 56.26 35.38 34.93
C MET A 1 55.88 33.94 34.49
N ARG A 2 56.59 32.94 34.92
CA ARG A 2 56.22 31.54 34.58
C ARG A 2 54.85 31.08 35.14
N LYS A 3 54.44 31.60 36.28
CA LYS A 3 53.16 31.25 36.92
C LYS A 3 51.92 31.77 36.19
N ILE A 4 52.07 32.84 35.43
CA ILE A 4 50.96 33.44 34.66
C ILE A 4 50.56 32.59 33.46
N TYR A 5 51.54 31.93 32.84
CA TYR A 5 51.27 31.04 31.71
C TYR A 5 50.51 29.78 32.11
N TYR A 6 50.77 29.29 33.35
CA TYR A 6 50.01 28.15 33.88
C TYR A 6 48.56 28.52 34.18
N LEU A 7 48.31 29.72 34.67
CA LEU A 7 46.96 30.22 34.91
C LEU A 7 46.17 30.40 33.60
N ILE A 8 46.82 30.93 32.58
CA ILE A 8 46.22 31.10 31.25
C ILE A 8 45.94 29.73 30.60
N PHE A 9 46.86 28.77 30.76
CA PHE A 9 46.71 27.43 30.23
C PHE A 9 45.57 26.65 30.91
N ILE A 10 45.43 26.81 32.22
CA ILE A 10 44.31 26.21 32.97
C ILE A 10 42.99 26.84 32.60
N PHE A 11 42.95 28.15 32.39
CA PHE A 11 41.75 28.86 31.99
C PHE A 11 41.29 28.48 30.55
N LEU A 12 42.24 28.18 29.66
CA LEU A 12 41.93 27.73 28.30
C LEU A 12 41.37 26.31 28.24
N PHE A 13 41.66 25.49 29.28
CA PHE A 13 41.23 24.10 29.37
C PHE A 13 39.86 23.94 30.03
N THR A 14 39.33 25.01 30.65
CA THR A 14 38.02 25.01 31.32
C THR A 14 36.89 25.56 30.42
N ILE A 15 37.13 25.71 29.12
CA ILE A 15 36.02 26.00 28.20
C ILE A 15 35.13 24.76 28.17
N PRO A 16 33.94 24.80 28.79
CA PRO A 16 33.02 23.67 28.66
C PRO A 16 32.74 23.51 27.19
N LEU A 17 33.08 22.36 26.68
CA LEU A 17 32.59 21.93 25.38
C LEU A 17 31.07 21.80 25.55
N THR A 18 30.38 22.94 25.40
CA THR A 18 28.93 22.91 25.26
C THR A 18 28.68 22.07 24.05
N LEU A 19 28.39 20.78 24.27
CA LEU A 19 27.77 19.95 23.26
C LEU A 19 26.53 20.74 22.83
N ILE A 20 26.57 21.30 21.65
CA ILE A 20 25.39 21.72 20.96
C ILE A 20 24.69 20.38 20.65
N ALA A 21 23.85 19.95 21.57
CA ALA A 21 22.84 18.98 21.22
C ALA A 21 21.96 19.71 20.22
N GLU A 22 22.19 19.49 18.93
CA GLU A 22 21.19 19.76 17.94
C GLU A 22 19.97 18.94 18.38
N GLU A 23 19.03 19.65 18.96
CA GLU A 23 17.70 19.13 19.17
C GLU A 23 17.21 18.77 17.77
N LEU A 24 17.26 17.46 17.45
CA LEU A 24 16.61 16.93 16.27
C LEU A 24 15.15 17.29 16.46
N GLU A 25 14.73 18.40 15.86
CA GLU A 25 13.31 18.71 15.76
C GLU A 25 12.67 17.49 15.13
N GLN A 26 12.02 16.71 15.97
CA GLN A 26 11.24 15.57 15.50
C GLN A 26 10.11 16.17 14.66
N PHE A 27 10.32 16.15 13.34
CA PHE A 27 9.31 16.61 12.39
C PHE A 27 8.08 15.73 12.55
N ILE A 28 7.11 16.22 13.30
CA ILE A 28 5.81 15.59 13.43
C ILE A 28 4.99 16.04 12.22
N TYR A 29 4.90 15.17 11.24
CA TYR A 29 4.01 15.38 10.11
C TYR A 29 2.57 15.36 10.61
N ASN A 30 1.94 16.52 10.61
CA ASN A 30 0.52 16.63 10.92
C ASN A 30 -0.26 16.54 9.60
N ASP A 31 -0.78 15.39 9.33
CA ASP A 31 -1.55 15.10 8.10
C ASP A 31 -2.96 15.69 8.12
N HIS A 32 -3.36 16.35 9.23
CA HIS A 32 -4.72 16.88 9.41
C HIS A 32 -5.81 15.87 8.97
N GLU A 33 -5.63 14.58 9.31
CA GLU A 33 -6.49 13.49 8.90
C GLU A 33 -6.51 13.26 7.37
N LYS A 34 -5.60 13.90 6.63
CA LYS A 34 -5.39 13.59 5.22
C LYS A 34 -4.45 12.41 5.10
N ARG A 35 -4.82 11.49 4.25
CA ARG A 35 -4.01 10.31 3.98
C ARG A 35 -2.63 10.73 3.48
N ASP A 36 -1.58 10.26 4.14
CA ASP A 36 -0.21 10.43 3.69
C ASP A 36 -0.04 9.75 2.32
N PRO A 37 0.30 10.50 1.25
CA PRO A 37 0.52 9.91 -0.06
C PRO A 37 1.72 8.96 -0.11
N PHE A 38 2.61 9.04 0.89
CA PHE A 38 3.78 8.17 1.03
C PHE A 38 3.58 7.02 2.01
N TRP A 39 2.35 6.80 2.46
CA TRP A 39 2.04 5.66 3.33
C TRP A 39 2.53 4.37 2.65
N PRO A 40 3.33 3.54 3.32
CA PRO A 40 3.87 2.35 2.69
C PRO A 40 2.73 1.42 2.26
N LEU A 41 2.73 1.10 0.96
CA LEU A 41 1.78 0.13 0.37
C LEU A 41 2.11 -1.31 0.80
N VAL A 42 3.27 -1.50 1.41
CA VAL A 42 3.75 -2.80 1.86
C VAL A 42 4.04 -2.72 3.35
N SER A 43 3.50 -3.64 4.12
CA SER A 43 3.83 -3.76 5.54
C SER A 43 5.29 -4.15 5.74
N PRO A 44 5.89 -3.92 6.92
CA PRO A 44 7.24 -4.41 7.24
C PRO A 44 7.41 -5.92 7.07
N SER A 45 6.31 -6.68 7.08
CA SER A 45 6.28 -8.13 6.82
C SER A 45 6.23 -8.49 5.33
N GLY A 46 6.28 -7.51 4.42
CA GLY A 46 6.21 -7.73 2.97
C GLY A 46 4.79 -7.98 2.44
N THR A 47 3.77 -7.88 3.29
CA THR A 47 2.38 -8.01 2.86
C THR A 47 1.95 -6.72 2.18
N ILE A 48 1.42 -6.84 0.95
CA ILE A 48 0.81 -5.72 0.27
C ILE A 48 -0.42 -5.31 1.09
N LEU A 49 -0.39 -4.08 1.61
CA LEU A 49 -1.56 -3.49 2.22
C LEU A 49 -2.52 -3.10 1.10
N SER A 50 -3.23 -4.08 0.57
CA SER A 50 -4.39 -3.77 -0.25
C SER A 50 -5.33 -2.97 0.63
N TYR A 51 -5.62 -1.75 0.22
CA TYR A 51 -6.85 -1.14 0.69
C TYR A 51 -7.97 -1.99 0.10
N ASP A 52 -8.52 -2.87 0.90
CA ASP A 52 -9.82 -3.43 0.62
C ASP A 52 -10.81 -2.26 0.66
N LYS A 53 -10.84 -1.50 -0.43
CA LYS A 53 -12.01 -0.67 -0.67
C LYS A 53 -13.16 -1.65 -0.67
N ASP A 54 -14.20 -1.35 0.09
CA ASP A 54 -15.50 -1.98 -0.08
C ASP A 54 -15.98 -1.67 -1.51
N LEU A 55 -15.34 -2.35 -2.48
CA LEU A 55 -15.75 -2.23 -3.87
C LEU A 55 -17.18 -2.74 -3.95
N LEU A 56 -18.07 -1.86 -4.39
CA LEU A 56 -19.40 -2.28 -4.76
C LEU A 56 -19.30 -3.09 -6.04
N ILE A 57 -20.18 -4.07 -6.20
CA ILE A 57 -20.22 -4.89 -7.42
C ILE A 57 -20.34 -4.03 -8.70
N SER A 58 -20.99 -2.88 -8.59
CA SER A 58 -21.14 -1.90 -9.69
C SER A 58 -19.83 -1.21 -10.09
N GLU A 59 -18.81 -1.25 -9.25
CA GLU A 59 -17.48 -0.68 -9.52
C GLU A 59 -16.51 -1.70 -10.14
N ILE A 60 -16.93 -2.98 -10.20
CA ILE A 60 -16.16 -4.05 -10.80
C ILE A 60 -16.55 -4.17 -12.26
N THR A 61 -15.61 -3.88 -13.14
CA THR A 61 -15.79 -3.97 -14.59
C THR A 61 -15.06 -5.19 -15.13
N LEU A 62 -15.79 -6.06 -15.82
CA LEU A 62 -15.21 -7.17 -16.57
C LEU A 62 -14.76 -6.65 -17.94
N GLU A 63 -13.45 -6.56 -18.16
CA GLU A 63 -12.86 -6.03 -19.39
C GLU A 63 -12.59 -7.12 -20.42
N GLY A 64 -12.28 -8.33 -19.97
CA GLY A 64 -11.98 -9.44 -20.85
C GLY A 64 -11.85 -10.77 -20.12
N ILE A 65 -11.91 -11.84 -20.90
CA ILE A 65 -11.63 -13.20 -20.46
C ILE A 65 -10.66 -13.81 -21.45
N MET A 66 -9.59 -14.41 -20.95
CA MET A 66 -8.58 -15.10 -21.74
C MET A 66 -8.43 -16.55 -21.27
N THR A 67 -7.95 -17.40 -22.16
CA THR A 67 -7.57 -18.75 -21.81
C THR A 67 -6.05 -18.84 -21.76
N ASP A 68 -5.48 -19.30 -20.65
CA ASP A 68 -4.03 -19.47 -20.52
C ASP A 68 -3.51 -20.66 -21.34
N VAL A 69 -2.20 -20.82 -21.41
CA VAL A 69 -1.55 -21.90 -22.15
C VAL A 69 -1.87 -23.30 -21.61
N GLN A 70 -2.41 -23.38 -20.39
CA GLN A 70 -2.84 -24.61 -19.74
C GLN A 70 -4.34 -24.88 -19.91
N GLY A 71 -5.03 -24.03 -20.69
CA GLY A 71 -6.47 -24.16 -20.93
C GLY A 71 -7.37 -23.61 -19.80
N ARG A 72 -6.81 -22.88 -18.84
CA ARG A 72 -7.59 -22.28 -17.75
C ARG A 72 -8.04 -20.88 -18.14
N ASN A 73 -9.25 -20.54 -17.78
CA ASN A 73 -9.77 -19.20 -18.03
C ASN A 73 -9.26 -18.24 -16.93
N VAL A 74 -8.87 -17.05 -17.37
CA VAL A 74 -8.50 -15.93 -16.53
C VAL A 74 -9.34 -14.71 -16.92
N ALA A 75 -9.73 -13.91 -15.95
CA ALA A 75 -10.52 -12.71 -16.15
C ALA A 75 -9.68 -11.45 -15.97
N ILE A 76 -9.98 -10.43 -16.73
CA ILE A 76 -9.44 -9.08 -16.56
C ILE A 76 -10.54 -8.25 -15.90
N LEU A 77 -10.35 -7.93 -14.64
CA LEU A 77 -11.27 -7.11 -13.85
C LEU A 77 -10.54 -5.84 -13.39
N ASN A 78 -11.09 -4.68 -13.72
CA ASN A 78 -10.49 -3.38 -13.38
C ASN A 78 -8.97 -3.29 -13.70
N GLY A 79 -8.57 -3.79 -14.87
CA GLY A 79 -7.17 -3.80 -15.32
C GLY A 79 -6.28 -4.86 -14.67
N THR A 80 -6.83 -5.72 -13.83
CA THR A 80 -6.07 -6.78 -13.13
C THR A 80 -6.44 -8.16 -13.66
N VAL A 81 -5.43 -8.98 -13.98
CA VAL A 81 -5.63 -10.37 -14.44
C VAL A 81 -5.80 -11.27 -13.21
N LEU A 82 -6.95 -11.91 -13.11
CA LEU A 82 -7.35 -12.73 -11.97
C LEU A 82 -7.79 -14.13 -12.41
N LYS A 83 -7.56 -15.10 -11.54
CA LYS A 83 -7.90 -16.52 -11.74
C LYS A 83 -9.03 -16.92 -10.82
N GLN A 84 -9.60 -18.09 -11.09
CA GLN A 84 -10.50 -18.72 -10.13
C GLN A 84 -9.82 -18.90 -8.77
N GLY A 85 -10.47 -18.48 -7.70
CA GLY A 85 -9.96 -18.49 -6.33
C GLY A 85 -9.22 -17.22 -5.90
N ASP A 86 -8.95 -16.29 -6.83
CA ASP A 86 -8.39 -14.98 -6.50
C ASP A 86 -9.47 -14.05 -5.93
N LYS A 87 -9.04 -12.91 -5.39
CA LYS A 87 -9.92 -11.90 -4.80
C LYS A 87 -9.83 -10.58 -5.54
N ILE A 88 -10.95 -9.87 -5.60
CA ILE A 88 -11.02 -8.47 -5.99
C ILE A 88 -11.84 -7.71 -4.94
N GLY A 89 -11.18 -6.83 -4.18
CA GLY A 89 -11.79 -6.23 -2.99
C GLY A 89 -12.24 -7.31 -2.01
N LEU A 90 -13.50 -7.30 -1.64
CA LEU A 90 -14.10 -8.30 -0.74
C LEU A 90 -14.77 -9.47 -1.47
N PHE A 91 -14.66 -9.52 -2.80
CA PHE A 91 -15.25 -10.58 -3.61
C PHE A 91 -14.23 -11.65 -3.95
N ASP A 92 -14.61 -12.90 -3.80
CA ASP A 92 -13.86 -14.07 -4.26
C ASP A 92 -14.34 -14.47 -5.66
N ILE A 93 -13.43 -14.87 -6.53
CA ILE A 93 -13.76 -15.37 -7.87
C ILE A 93 -14.13 -16.84 -7.75
N GLU A 94 -15.41 -17.14 -7.82
CA GLU A 94 -15.94 -18.50 -7.74
C GLU A 94 -15.66 -19.31 -9.00
N SER A 95 -15.93 -18.72 -10.16
CA SER A 95 -15.72 -19.40 -11.45
C SER A 95 -15.53 -18.39 -12.58
N ILE A 96 -14.80 -18.80 -13.61
CA ILE A 96 -14.60 -18.06 -14.84
C ILE A 96 -14.96 -18.96 -16.03
N THR A 97 -15.98 -18.57 -16.79
CA THR A 97 -16.34 -19.20 -18.05
C THR A 97 -15.76 -18.40 -19.22
N LYS A 98 -16.10 -18.75 -20.45
CA LYS A 98 -15.65 -18.01 -21.64
C LYS A 98 -16.29 -16.61 -21.78
N THR A 99 -17.43 -16.40 -21.13
CA THR A 99 -18.24 -15.17 -21.29
C THR A 99 -18.65 -14.53 -19.97
N GLN A 100 -18.48 -15.21 -18.85
CA GLN A 100 -18.98 -14.78 -17.56
C GLN A 100 -17.98 -15.06 -16.43
N VAL A 101 -17.99 -14.18 -15.44
CA VAL A 101 -17.27 -14.37 -14.17
C VAL A 101 -18.28 -14.34 -13.04
N THR A 102 -18.23 -15.36 -12.19
CA THR A 102 -19.05 -15.43 -11.00
C THR A 102 -18.21 -15.01 -9.80
N LEU A 103 -18.68 -14.01 -9.08
CA LEU A 103 -18.09 -13.49 -7.87
C LEU A 103 -18.98 -13.79 -6.69
N HIS A 104 -18.41 -14.00 -5.50
CA HIS A 104 -19.18 -14.10 -4.28
C HIS A 104 -18.53 -13.31 -3.13
N LYS A 105 -19.36 -12.78 -2.26
CA LYS A 105 -18.99 -12.10 -1.02
C LYS A 105 -19.92 -12.63 0.08
N GLY A 106 -19.45 -13.56 0.89
CA GLY A 106 -20.29 -14.22 1.89
C GLY A 106 -21.47 -14.94 1.26
N GLN A 107 -22.69 -14.48 1.49
CA GLN A 107 -23.93 -15.04 0.93
C GLN A 107 -24.35 -14.38 -0.39
N GLU A 108 -23.72 -13.26 -0.74
CA GLU A 108 -24.03 -12.52 -1.95
C GLU A 108 -23.24 -13.10 -3.14
N ARG A 109 -23.95 -13.33 -4.24
CA ARG A 109 -23.35 -13.81 -5.50
C ARG A 109 -23.68 -12.82 -6.62
N ALA A 110 -22.68 -12.50 -7.42
CA ALA A 110 -22.81 -11.64 -8.58
C ALA A 110 -22.23 -12.31 -9.83
N ILE A 111 -22.87 -12.09 -10.96
CA ILE A 111 -22.40 -12.60 -12.24
C ILE A 111 -22.11 -11.40 -13.14
N LEU A 112 -20.88 -11.33 -13.59
CA LEU A 112 -20.44 -10.34 -14.59
C LEU A 112 -20.40 -10.99 -15.96
N ASP A 113 -21.10 -10.40 -16.92
CA ASP A 113 -21.16 -10.88 -18.29
C ASP A 113 -20.32 -9.99 -19.19
N LEU A 114 -19.41 -10.58 -19.97
CA LEU A 114 -18.54 -9.86 -20.90
C LEU A 114 -19.32 -9.04 -21.93
N ASN A 115 -20.50 -9.51 -22.34
CA ASN A 115 -21.31 -8.84 -23.36
C ASN A 115 -22.16 -7.66 -22.84
N LYS A 116 -22.27 -7.50 -21.51
CA LYS A 116 -23.02 -6.40 -20.88
C LYS A 116 -22.15 -5.20 -20.47
N GLY A 117 -20.84 -5.30 -20.56
CA GLY A 117 -19.89 -4.25 -20.21
C GLY A 117 -19.66 -3.19 -21.29
N GLY A 118 -20.42 -3.18 -22.34
CA GLY A 118 -20.20 -2.33 -23.51
C GLY A 118 -21.37 -1.42 -23.89
N GLN A 119 -22.02 -0.83 -22.92
CA GLN A 119 -22.96 0.29 -23.21
C GLN A 119 -22.80 1.41 -22.20
#